data_00527f35c109f31d5d92af5af516dd8a
#
_entry.id   00527f35c109f31d5d92af5af516dd8a
#
_cell.length_a   1.000
_cell.length_b   1.000
_cell.length_c   1.000
_cell.angle_alpha   90.00
_cell.angle_beta   90.00
_cell.angle_gamma   90.00
#
_symmetry.space_group_name_H-M   'P 1'
#
loop_
_entity.id
_entity.type
_entity.pdbx_description
1 polymer ?
#
loop_
_entity_poly.entity_id
_entity_poly.type
_entity_poly.pdbx_seq_one_letter_code
_entity_poly.pdbx_strand_id
1 'polypeptide(L)'
;IVAGAGMVVGNIIGGYLADKRDPVIVSIFLLFLMVISLLLVFFFSESKIVSVILTFVCSALALSFGSPINMIMLKSAKHSEMLAAAFIQAGFNVANSLGALLGGIPLLYGLSFNYPALVGAGMALFGAVLCLIFYRKYER
;
A
#
# COMPACT_ATOMS: atom_id res chain seq x y z
N ILE A 1 -10.48 -0.68 -16.18
CA ILE A 1 -9.57 -1.59 -16.91
C ILE A 1 -8.13 -1.34 -16.49
N VAL A 2 -7.59 -0.10 -16.59
CA VAL A 2 -6.20 0.24 -16.28
C VAL A 2 -5.81 -0.12 -14.84
N ALA A 3 -6.60 0.27 -13.85
CA ALA A 3 -6.37 -0.07 -12.45
C ALA A 3 -6.35 -1.59 -12.22
N GLY A 4 -7.32 -2.32 -12.80
CA GLY A 4 -7.37 -3.78 -12.69
C GLY A 4 -6.14 -4.47 -13.30
N ALA A 5 -5.67 -4.01 -14.47
CA ALA A 5 -4.44 -4.52 -15.08
C ALA A 5 -3.21 -4.24 -14.16
N GLY A 6 -3.13 -3.03 -13.57
CA GLY A 6 -2.11 -2.70 -12.59
C GLY A 6 -2.14 -3.63 -11.37
N MET A 7 -3.33 -3.91 -10.84
CA MET A 7 -3.52 -4.83 -9.71
C MET A 7 -2.98 -6.24 -10.01
N VAL A 8 -3.27 -6.79 -11.19
CA VAL A 8 -2.78 -8.12 -11.59
C VAL A 8 -1.25 -8.14 -11.66
N VAL A 9 -0.66 -7.16 -12.34
CA VAL A 9 0.80 -7.04 -12.45
C VAL A 9 1.43 -6.87 -11.07
N GLY A 10 0.84 -6.03 -10.24
CA GLY A 10 1.32 -5.76 -8.89
C GLY A 10 1.32 -7.01 -8.00
N ASN A 11 0.26 -7.80 -8.05
CA ASN A 11 0.17 -9.04 -7.28
C ASN A 11 1.28 -10.04 -7.66
N ILE A 12 1.56 -10.18 -8.96
CA ILE A 12 2.65 -11.04 -9.46
C ILE A 12 4.01 -10.54 -8.99
N ILE A 13 4.28 -9.24 -9.14
CA ILE A 13 5.55 -8.63 -8.73
C ILE A 13 5.72 -8.72 -7.20
N GLY A 14 4.69 -8.42 -6.44
CA GLY A 14 4.70 -8.49 -4.97
C GLY A 14 5.00 -9.90 -4.46
N GLY A 15 4.36 -10.92 -5.05
CA GLY A 15 4.64 -12.32 -4.74
C GLY A 15 6.09 -12.69 -5.02
N TYR A 16 6.58 -12.39 -6.21
CA TYR A 16 7.95 -12.67 -6.62
C TYR A 16 9.00 -12.00 -5.73
N LEU A 17 8.78 -10.73 -5.36
CA LEU A 17 9.69 -9.99 -4.49
C LEU A 17 9.70 -10.56 -3.07
N ALA A 18 8.51 -10.89 -2.53
CA ALA A 18 8.36 -11.46 -1.20
C ALA A 18 9.03 -12.84 -1.07
N ASP A 19 9.04 -13.64 -2.15
CA ASP A 19 9.69 -14.96 -2.17
C ASP A 19 11.22 -14.86 -2.22
N LYS A 20 11.76 -13.83 -2.87
CA LYS A 20 13.21 -13.69 -3.09
C LYS A 20 13.93 -12.81 -2.08
N ARG A 21 13.24 -11.96 -1.37
CA ARG A 21 13.82 -10.97 -0.45
C ARG A 21 13.09 -11.03 0.88
N ASP A 22 13.70 -10.41 1.88
CA ASP A 22 13.05 -10.23 3.18
C ASP A 22 11.72 -9.47 3.02
N PRO A 23 10.57 -10.06 3.46
CA PRO A 23 9.26 -9.46 3.28
C PRO A 23 9.12 -8.09 3.94
N VAL A 24 9.83 -7.83 5.05
CA VAL A 24 9.76 -6.53 5.74
C VAL A 24 10.49 -5.47 4.92
N ILE A 25 11.66 -5.78 4.36
CA ILE A 25 12.41 -4.88 3.49
C ILE A 25 11.60 -4.59 2.22
N VAL A 26 10.98 -5.61 1.63
CA VAL A 26 10.11 -5.45 0.45
C VAL A 26 8.93 -4.53 0.78
N SER A 27 8.30 -4.71 1.95
CA SER A 27 7.19 -3.85 2.40
C SER A 27 7.61 -2.39 2.53
N ILE A 28 8.75 -2.12 3.15
CA ILE A 28 9.29 -0.76 3.30
C ILE A 28 9.55 -0.13 1.93
N PHE A 29 10.19 -0.87 1.02
CA PHE A 29 10.49 -0.40 -0.32
C PHE A 29 9.21 -0.06 -1.12
N LEU A 30 8.21 -0.95 -1.10
CA LEU A 30 6.93 -0.73 -1.77
C LEU A 30 6.16 0.46 -1.19
N LEU A 31 6.21 0.67 0.13
CA LEU A 31 5.59 1.84 0.77
C LEU A 31 6.27 3.14 0.36
N PHE A 32 7.59 3.17 0.25
CA PHE A 32 8.30 4.33 -0.27
C PHE A 32 7.92 4.65 -1.72
N LEU A 33 7.85 3.63 -2.58
CA LEU A 33 7.38 3.80 -3.95
C LEU A 33 5.94 4.32 -4.00
N MET A 34 5.07 3.83 -3.09
CA MET A 34 3.70 4.31 -2.99
C MET A 34 3.64 5.79 -2.60
N VAL A 35 4.43 6.23 -1.62
CA VAL A 35 4.52 7.65 -1.23
C VAL A 35 4.93 8.51 -2.44
N ILE A 36 5.98 8.12 -3.16
CA ILE A 36 6.44 8.85 -4.35
C ILE A 36 5.33 8.89 -5.41
N SER A 37 4.69 7.76 -5.70
CA SER A 37 3.63 7.69 -6.71
C SER A 37 2.43 8.56 -6.35
N LEU A 38 2.02 8.60 -5.08
CA LEU A 38 0.90 9.42 -4.62
C LEU A 38 1.25 10.92 -4.63
N LEU A 39 2.49 11.29 -4.32
CA LEU A 39 2.96 12.67 -4.49
C LEU A 39 2.96 13.08 -5.96
N LEU A 40 3.37 12.20 -6.87
CA LEU A 40 3.28 12.47 -8.31
C LEU A 40 1.83 12.62 -8.77
N VAL A 41 0.90 11.83 -8.24
CA VAL A 41 -0.55 12.04 -8.49
C VAL A 41 -0.97 13.44 -8.03
N PHE A 42 -0.54 13.87 -6.84
CA PHE A 42 -0.90 15.18 -6.32
C PHE A 42 -0.43 16.32 -7.23
N PHE A 43 0.83 16.26 -7.72
CA PHE A 43 1.42 17.35 -8.51
C PHE A 43 1.07 17.31 -10.01
N PHE A 44 0.83 16.13 -10.57
CA PHE A 44 0.71 15.93 -12.02
C PHE A 44 -0.64 15.40 -12.49
N SER A 45 -1.66 15.42 -11.62
CA SER A 45 -3.02 14.92 -11.95
C SER A 45 -3.74 15.68 -13.05
N GLU A 46 -3.28 16.85 -13.44
CA GLU A 46 -3.90 17.66 -14.52
C GLU A 46 -3.71 17.02 -15.91
N SER A 47 -2.65 16.27 -16.11
CA SER A 47 -2.42 15.56 -17.38
C SER A 47 -3.14 14.23 -17.41
N LYS A 48 -4.07 14.03 -18.36
CA LYS A 48 -4.84 12.79 -18.52
C LYS A 48 -3.94 11.57 -18.73
N ILE A 49 -2.87 11.69 -19.52
CA ILE A 49 -1.94 10.59 -19.81
C ILE A 49 -1.18 10.20 -18.52
N VAL A 50 -0.64 11.19 -17.82
CA VAL A 50 0.08 10.98 -16.56
C VAL A 50 -0.83 10.36 -15.51
N SER A 51 -2.08 10.83 -15.38
CA SER A 51 -3.06 10.27 -14.44
C SER A 51 -3.37 8.80 -14.73
N VAL A 52 -3.47 8.39 -15.99
CA VAL A 52 -3.71 6.99 -16.37
C VAL A 52 -2.51 6.12 -16.00
N ILE A 53 -1.29 6.59 -16.28
CA ILE A 53 -0.06 5.86 -15.92
C ILE A 53 0.07 5.74 -14.40
N LEU A 54 -0.14 6.82 -13.66
CA LEU A 54 -0.05 6.83 -12.21
C LEU A 54 -1.15 5.97 -11.57
N THR A 55 -2.34 5.92 -12.13
CA THR A 55 -3.40 5.00 -11.70
C THR A 55 -2.95 3.54 -11.83
N PHE A 56 -2.32 3.19 -12.95
CA PHE A 56 -1.75 1.85 -13.12
C PHE A 56 -0.69 1.55 -12.06
N VAL A 57 0.27 2.46 -11.87
CA VAL A 57 1.39 2.29 -10.92
C VAL A 57 0.88 2.20 -9.48
N CYS A 58 0.01 3.11 -9.05
CA CYS A 58 -0.56 3.07 -7.70
C CYS A 58 -1.35 1.79 -7.43
N SER A 59 -2.14 1.34 -8.40
CA SER A 59 -2.92 0.09 -8.28
C SER A 59 -2.00 -1.13 -8.23
N ALA A 60 -0.92 -1.14 -9.01
CA ALA A 60 0.09 -2.20 -8.96
C ALA A 60 0.78 -2.24 -7.59
N LEU A 61 1.23 -1.09 -7.08
CA LEU A 61 1.87 -1.01 -5.76
C LEU A 61 0.93 -1.44 -4.63
N ALA A 62 -0.35 -1.04 -4.69
CA ALA A 62 -1.34 -1.40 -3.68
C ALA A 62 -1.50 -2.93 -3.55
N LEU A 63 -1.57 -3.65 -4.66
CA LEU A 63 -1.69 -5.12 -4.62
C LEU A 63 -0.35 -5.83 -4.40
N SER A 64 0.77 -5.23 -4.80
CA SER A 64 2.10 -5.78 -4.52
C SER A 64 2.38 -5.90 -3.02
N PHE A 65 1.80 -5.03 -2.21
CA PHE A 65 1.99 -4.99 -0.77
C PHE A 65 1.32 -6.16 -0.03
N GLY A 66 0.29 -6.77 -0.60
CA GLY A 66 -0.45 -7.85 0.02
C GLY A 66 0.40 -9.08 0.34
N SER A 67 1.21 -9.54 -0.61
CA SER A 67 2.03 -10.75 -0.46
C SER A 67 3.07 -10.66 0.66
N PRO A 68 3.92 -9.61 0.74
CA PRO A 68 4.89 -9.51 1.83
C PRO A 68 4.22 -9.38 3.21
N ILE A 69 3.11 -8.67 3.35
CA ILE A 69 2.37 -8.57 4.62
C ILE A 69 1.82 -9.94 5.04
N ASN A 70 1.23 -10.69 4.11
CA ASN A 70 0.78 -12.05 4.39
C ASN A 70 1.92 -12.93 4.91
N MET A 71 3.10 -12.87 4.28
CA MET A 71 4.26 -13.65 4.72
C MET A 71 4.75 -13.25 6.12
N ILE A 72 4.82 -11.95 6.44
CA ILE A 72 5.21 -11.47 7.77
C ILE A 72 4.25 -12.00 8.84
N MET A 73 2.95 -11.89 8.60
CA MET A 73 1.92 -12.31 9.54
C MET A 73 1.93 -13.83 9.75
N LEU A 74 2.04 -14.62 8.68
CA LEU A 74 2.11 -16.08 8.77
C LEU A 74 3.36 -16.55 9.49
N LYS A 75 4.51 -15.94 9.24
CA LYS A 75 5.75 -16.23 9.97
C LYS A 75 5.66 -15.92 11.46
N SER A 76 4.92 -14.88 11.82
CA SER A 76 4.72 -14.46 13.21
C SER A 76 3.73 -15.34 13.98
N ALA A 77 2.85 -16.06 13.27
CA ALA A 77 1.74 -16.83 13.85
C ALA A 77 1.97 -18.35 13.76
N LYS A 78 3.11 -18.84 14.24
CA LYS A 78 3.62 -20.23 14.10
C LYS A 78 2.65 -21.36 14.48
N HIS A 79 1.56 -21.08 15.22
CA HIS A 79 0.58 -22.08 15.67
C HIS A 79 -0.87 -21.68 15.43
N SER A 80 -1.11 -20.60 14.69
CA SER A 80 -2.47 -20.03 14.51
C SER A 80 -2.64 -19.37 13.15
N GLU A 81 -2.28 -20.08 12.08
CA GLU A 81 -2.33 -19.55 10.70
C GLU A 81 -3.72 -19.05 10.30
N MET A 82 -4.77 -19.75 10.71
CA MET A 82 -6.16 -19.35 10.47
C MET A 82 -6.49 -18.02 11.15
N LEU A 83 -6.02 -17.82 12.38
CA LEU A 83 -6.23 -16.57 13.12
C LEU A 83 -5.43 -15.43 12.48
N ALA A 84 -4.19 -15.70 12.03
CA ALA A 84 -3.39 -14.72 11.29
C ALA A 84 -4.08 -14.26 10.01
N ALA A 85 -4.62 -15.19 9.22
CA ALA A 85 -5.36 -14.87 8.00
C ALA A 85 -6.59 -14.00 8.29
N ALA A 86 -7.33 -14.31 9.37
CA ALA A 86 -8.47 -13.50 9.80
C ALA A 86 -8.06 -12.08 10.20
N PHE A 87 -6.97 -11.92 10.95
CA PHE A 87 -6.44 -10.61 11.33
C PHE A 87 -5.94 -9.81 10.13
N ILE A 88 -5.28 -10.44 9.16
CA ILE A 88 -4.87 -9.80 7.91
C ILE A 88 -6.10 -9.24 7.18
N GLN A 89 -7.13 -10.06 7.01
CA GLN A 89 -8.35 -9.65 6.31
C GLN A 89 -9.08 -8.53 7.05
N ALA A 90 -9.18 -8.62 8.37
CA ALA A 90 -9.76 -7.56 9.20
C ALA A 90 -8.94 -6.25 9.07
N GLY A 91 -7.61 -6.35 9.12
CA GLY A 91 -6.72 -5.20 8.95
C GLY A 91 -6.89 -4.52 7.59
N PHE A 92 -6.98 -5.27 6.50
CA PHE A 92 -7.26 -4.71 5.17
C PHE A 92 -8.61 -4.02 5.08
N ASN A 93 -9.65 -4.59 5.69
CA ASN A 93 -10.98 -3.97 5.70
C ASN A 93 -10.99 -2.66 6.51
N VAL A 94 -10.33 -2.63 7.66
CA VAL A 94 -10.17 -1.41 8.47
C VAL A 94 -9.37 -0.36 7.69
N ALA A 95 -8.26 -0.76 7.05
CA ALA A 95 -7.44 0.15 6.25
C ALA A 95 -8.22 0.75 5.08
N ASN A 96 -9.01 -0.06 4.37
CA ASN A 96 -9.89 0.41 3.30
C ASN A 96 -10.93 1.41 3.80
N SER A 97 -11.56 1.13 4.94
CA SER A 97 -12.55 2.01 5.55
C SER A 97 -11.94 3.34 5.98
N LEU A 98 -10.77 3.29 6.65
CA LEU A 98 -10.03 4.49 7.03
C LEU A 98 -9.54 5.28 5.81
N GLY A 99 -9.06 4.59 4.78
CA GLY A 99 -8.64 5.21 3.53
C GLY A 99 -9.77 5.96 2.84
N ALA A 100 -10.96 5.36 2.77
CA ALA A 100 -12.14 6.00 2.21
C ALA A 100 -12.59 7.21 3.05
N LEU A 101 -12.62 7.06 4.38
CA LEU A 101 -13.00 8.13 5.30
C LEU A 101 -12.02 9.31 5.22
N LEU A 102 -10.74 9.06 5.47
CA LEU A 102 -9.72 10.11 5.52
C LEU A 102 -9.48 10.73 4.14
N GLY A 103 -9.49 9.93 3.08
CA GLY A 103 -9.37 10.41 1.69
C GLY A 103 -10.58 11.24 1.24
N GLY A 104 -11.76 11.01 1.83
CA GLY A 104 -12.97 11.78 1.56
C GLY A 104 -13.00 13.15 2.25
N ILE A 105 -12.30 13.31 3.38
CA ILE A 105 -12.32 14.57 4.15
C ILE A 105 -11.94 15.79 3.32
N PRO A 106 -10.85 15.82 2.54
CA PRO A 106 -10.52 16.99 1.72
C PRO A 106 -11.62 17.39 0.75
N LEU A 107 -12.33 16.41 0.20
CA LEU A 107 -13.44 16.67 -0.74
C LEU A 107 -14.64 17.30 -0.05
N LEU A 108 -14.92 16.93 1.20
CA LEU A 108 -15.99 17.56 2.01
C LEU A 108 -15.71 19.04 2.27
N TYR A 109 -14.44 19.43 2.37
CA TYR A 109 -14.03 20.85 2.49
C TYR A 109 -13.87 21.57 1.15
N GLY A 110 -14.31 20.96 0.05
CA GLY A 110 -14.28 21.59 -1.28
C GLY A 110 -12.88 21.67 -1.90
N LEU A 111 -11.91 20.90 -1.40
CA LEU A 111 -10.57 20.84 -1.98
C LEU A 111 -10.57 20.02 -3.28
N SER A 112 -9.55 20.23 -4.12
CA SER A 112 -9.42 19.56 -5.40
C SER A 112 -9.27 18.04 -5.26
N PHE A 113 -9.61 17.28 -6.31
CA PHE A 113 -9.60 15.81 -6.35
C PHE A 113 -8.21 15.17 -6.19
N ASN A 114 -7.14 15.94 -6.23
CA ASN A 114 -5.77 15.45 -5.99
C ASN A 114 -5.38 15.39 -4.50
N TYR A 115 -6.09 16.11 -3.62
CA TYR A 115 -5.79 16.11 -2.17
C TYR A 115 -5.93 14.75 -1.48
N PRO A 116 -6.87 13.86 -1.82
CA PRO A 116 -6.89 12.49 -1.32
C PRO A 116 -5.59 11.73 -1.52
N ALA A 117 -4.85 12.00 -2.61
CA ALA A 117 -3.53 11.39 -2.84
C ALA A 117 -2.50 11.84 -1.78
N LEU A 118 -2.57 13.08 -1.32
CA LEU A 118 -1.70 13.58 -0.25
C LEU A 118 -2.00 12.89 1.09
N VAL A 119 -3.28 12.69 1.40
CA VAL A 119 -3.70 11.91 2.58
C VAL A 119 -3.18 10.48 2.49
N GLY A 120 -3.34 9.83 1.34
CA GLY A 120 -2.81 8.49 1.08
C GLY A 120 -1.28 8.42 1.22
N ALA A 121 -0.55 9.43 0.75
CA ALA A 121 0.90 9.51 0.92
C ALA A 121 1.29 9.60 2.41
N GLY A 122 0.57 10.38 3.21
CA GLY A 122 0.76 10.46 4.66
C GLY A 122 0.52 9.12 5.35
N MET A 123 -0.54 8.41 4.99
CA MET A 123 -0.84 7.07 5.53
C MET A 123 0.22 6.04 5.12
N ALA A 124 0.69 6.07 3.88
CA ALA A 124 1.76 5.19 3.41
C ALA A 124 3.09 5.47 4.13
N LEU A 125 3.41 6.74 4.36
CA LEU A 125 4.59 7.12 5.15
C LEU A 125 4.50 6.64 6.59
N PHE A 126 3.35 6.78 7.23
CA PHE A 126 3.11 6.27 8.57
C PHE A 126 3.29 4.73 8.62
N GLY A 127 2.74 4.01 7.64
CA GLY A 127 2.96 2.56 7.48
C GLY A 127 4.44 2.21 7.30
N ALA A 128 5.19 2.97 6.50
CA ALA A 128 6.63 2.76 6.32
C ALA A 128 7.42 2.93 7.62
N VAL A 129 7.07 3.94 8.43
CA VAL A 129 7.70 4.16 9.75
C VAL A 129 7.41 2.98 10.69
N LEU A 130 6.17 2.49 10.73
CA LEU A 130 5.82 1.31 11.54
C LEU A 130 6.59 0.06 11.10
N CYS A 131 6.73 -0.18 9.79
CA CYS A 131 7.52 -1.29 9.26
C CYS A 131 9.01 -1.14 9.62
N LEU A 132 9.57 0.07 9.58
CA LEU A 132 10.95 0.33 10.00
C LEU A 132 11.17 0.06 11.49
N ILE A 133 10.22 0.47 12.35
CA ILE A 133 10.28 0.19 13.79
C ILE A 133 10.23 -1.32 14.03
N PHE A 134 9.31 -2.03 13.34
CA PHE A 134 9.20 -3.47 13.42
C PHE A 134 10.51 -4.16 13.02
N TYR A 135 11.10 -3.78 11.89
CA TYR A 135 12.36 -4.32 11.40
C TYR A 135 13.49 -4.16 12.42
N ARG A 136 13.65 -2.96 12.99
CA ARG A 136 14.69 -2.68 13.99
C ARG A 136 14.51 -3.46 15.28
N LYS A 137 13.29 -3.78 15.67
CA LYS A 137 12.99 -4.41 16.96
C LYS A 137 13.03 -5.94 16.90
N TYR A 138 12.63 -6.53 15.78
CA TYR A 138 12.38 -7.98 15.69
C TYR A 138 13.26 -8.74 14.71
N GLU A 139 13.96 -8.06 13.79
CA GLU A 139 14.80 -8.71 12.78
C GLU A 139 16.29 -8.30 12.84
N ARG A 140 16.66 -7.53 13.82
CA ARG A 140 18.04 -7.15 14.12
C ARG A 140 18.44 -7.79 15.45
#